data_d97afec289e68dc1fca93941e93e4f5b
#
_entry.id   d97afec289e68dc1fca93941e93e4f5b
#
_cell.length_a   1.000
_cell.length_b   1.000
_cell.length_c   1.000
_cell.angle_alpha   90.00
_cell.angle_beta   90.00
_cell.angle_gamma   90.00
#
_symmetry.space_group_name_H-M   'P 1'
#
loop_
_entity.id
_entity.type
_entity.pdbx_description
1 polymer ?
#
loop_
_entity_poly.entity_id
_entity_poly.type
_entity_poly.pdbx_seq_one_letter_code
_entity_poly.pdbx_strand_id
1 'polypeptide(L)'
;MENIESPKISVVMPVLNGEKYLAEAIDSILNQTFQDFEFIIVDDGSTDGTPEILQSYAQKDSRIQILTNPVNRGIGYSRNRGIAQSRGEYIANMDADDWCLPERFEKQASFLDSHPDIAVLGTACFIVSNNGNTQRKLVHPSQPGLIRWHLLFGVPVIQPSALIRKNVFENPNLLYDEGIPPAEDYALWVKLVPNYKISNLREALCFYRWHDSNISVTKNLSQQKYANEIAQKQVFQITGKEIPQRLIGPLQKPQKLENIADAKCVARFYFLLLKSTKVWGLTDEEAIDIRLDVISRLNSAWRAIKKNPLFLGTMMRVPILRAEILWLAAKQKLNSLVNIAKTRAVND
;
A
#
# COMPACT_ATOMS: atom_id res chain seq x y z
N MET A 1 -10.74 -40.15 -10.62
CA MET A 1 -10.43 -38.73 -10.68
C MET A 1 -9.54 -38.47 -9.49
N GLU A 2 -8.26 -38.23 -9.71
CA GLU A 2 -7.37 -37.80 -8.64
C GLU A 2 -7.92 -36.49 -8.06
N ASN A 3 -8.12 -36.48 -6.73
CA ASN A 3 -8.38 -35.22 -6.03
C ASN A 3 -7.13 -34.34 -6.21
N ILE A 4 -7.12 -33.48 -7.21
CA ILE A 4 -6.11 -32.45 -7.33
C ILE A 4 -6.43 -31.47 -6.19
N GLU A 5 -5.73 -31.63 -5.07
CA GLU A 5 -5.83 -30.67 -3.95
C GLU A 5 -5.55 -29.28 -4.50
N SER A 6 -6.39 -28.31 -4.12
CA SER A 6 -6.18 -26.94 -4.50
C SER A 6 -4.91 -26.42 -3.80
N PRO A 7 -4.01 -25.74 -4.50
CA PRO A 7 -2.80 -25.22 -3.87
C PRO A 7 -3.16 -24.19 -2.80
N LYS A 8 -2.28 -23.98 -1.84
CA LYS A 8 -2.49 -22.97 -0.79
C LYS A 8 -2.44 -21.55 -1.35
N ILE A 9 -1.53 -21.28 -2.30
CA ILE A 9 -1.30 -19.95 -2.88
C ILE A 9 -1.47 -20.00 -4.40
N SER A 10 -2.20 -19.04 -4.97
CA SER A 10 -2.14 -18.72 -6.39
C SER A 10 -1.37 -17.41 -6.57
N VAL A 11 -0.21 -17.48 -7.24
CA VAL A 11 0.55 -16.28 -7.61
C VAL A 11 -0.05 -15.72 -8.89
N VAL A 12 -0.34 -14.42 -8.91
CA VAL A 12 -0.87 -13.72 -10.08
C VAL A 12 0.11 -12.63 -10.51
N MET A 13 0.65 -12.76 -11.73
CA MET A 13 1.61 -11.84 -12.32
C MET A 13 1.11 -11.37 -13.69
N PRO A 14 0.61 -10.14 -13.82
CA PRO A 14 0.39 -9.53 -15.13
C PRO A 14 1.74 -9.09 -15.72
N VAL A 15 1.90 -9.23 -17.03
CA VAL A 15 3.09 -8.77 -17.76
C VAL A 15 2.69 -8.12 -19.07
N LEU A 16 3.38 -7.05 -19.44
CA LEU A 16 3.33 -6.42 -20.76
C LEU A 16 4.73 -5.94 -21.12
N ASN A 17 5.34 -6.51 -22.17
CA ASN A 17 6.68 -6.17 -22.64
C ASN A 17 7.72 -6.22 -21.51
N GLY A 18 7.78 -7.37 -20.84
CA GLY A 18 8.61 -7.58 -19.64
C GLY A 18 9.95 -8.27 -19.89
N GLU A 19 10.37 -8.48 -21.14
CA GLU A 19 11.52 -9.34 -21.51
C GLU A 19 12.77 -9.08 -20.67
N LYS A 20 12.97 -7.84 -20.24
CA LYS A 20 14.17 -7.40 -19.53
C LYS A 20 14.30 -7.95 -18.11
N TYR A 21 13.18 -8.08 -17.39
CA TYR A 21 13.18 -8.39 -15.94
C TYR A 21 12.39 -9.65 -15.60
N LEU A 22 11.58 -10.14 -16.53
CA LEU A 22 10.62 -11.21 -16.32
C LEU A 22 11.27 -12.50 -15.80
N ALA A 23 12.44 -12.88 -16.33
CA ALA A 23 13.15 -14.09 -15.90
C ALA A 23 13.51 -14.05 -14.41
N GLU A 24 14.05 -12.91 -13.93
CA GLU A 24 14.39 -12.73 -12.50
C GLU A 24 13.14 -12.76 -11.60
N ALA A 25 12.05 -12.14 -12.06
CA ALA A 25 10.77 -12.18 -11.37
C ALA A 25 10.22 -13.60 -11.23
N ILE A 26 10.21 -14.38 -12.33
CA ILE A 26 9.76 -15.78 -12.33
C ILE A 26 10.66 -16.64 -11.43
N ASP A 27 11.98 -16.53 -11.57
CA ASP A 27 12.92 -17.29 -10.76
C ASP A 27 12.72 -17.05 -9.26
N SER A 28 12.42 -15.81 -8.85
CA SER A 28 12.19 -15.48 -7.45
C SER A 28 10.93 -16.16 -6.87
N ILE A 29 9.93 -16.42 -7.70
CA ILE A 29 8.71 -17.15 -7.33
C ILE A 29 8.98 -18.65 -7.30
N LEU A 30 9.65 -19.21 -8.30
CA LEU A 30 9.95 -20.64 -8.36
C LEU A 30 10.87 -21.11 -7.24
N ASN A 31 11.73 -20.21 -6.74
CA ASN A 31 12.67 -20.46 -5.64
C ASN A 31 12.11 -20.16 -4.24
N GLN A 32 10.80 -20.00 -4.07
CA GLN A 32 10.20 -19.85 -2.74
C GLN A 32 10.41 -21.12 -1.89
N THR A 33 10.62 -20.95 -0.57
CA THR A 33 10.70 -22.09 0.38
C THR A 33 9.37 -22.83 0.51
N PHE A 34 8.27 -22.10 0.40
CA PHE A 34 6.92 -22.64 0.38
C PHE A 34 6.55 -23.11 -1.02
N GLN A 35 6.33 -24.43 -1.22
CA GLN A 35 6.18 -25.05 -2.54
C GLN A 35 4.74 -25.28 -2.98
N ASP A 36 3.77 -25.21 -2.08
CA ASP A 36 2.34 -25.47 -2.38
C ASP A 36 1.69 -24.22 -2.99
N PHE A 37 2.05 -23.95 -4.25
CA PHE A 37 1.49 -22.86 -5.04
C PHE A 37 1.32 -23.22 -6.53
N GLU A 38 0.39 -22.51 -7.19
CA GLU A 38 0.33 -22.36 -8.65
C GLU A 38 0.75 -20.96 -9.04
N PHE A 39 1.24 -20.81 -10.28
CA PHE A 39 1.74 -19.52 -10.77
C PHE A 39 1.06 -19.15 -12.09
N ILE A 40 0.15 -18.20 -12.03
CA ILE A 40 -0.65 -17.71 -13.15
C ILE A 40 -0.04 -16.41 -13.67
N ILE A 41 0.53 -16.47 -14.87
CA ILE A 41 1.13 -15.32 -15.54
C ILE A 41 0.20 -14.90 -16.67
N VAL A 42 -0.20 -13.62 -16.66
CA VAL A 42 -1.13 -13.07 -17.66
C VAL A 42 -0.36 -12.12 -18.56
N ASP A 43 -0.04 -12.58 -19.76
CA ASP A 43 0.55 -11.77 -20.83
C ASP A 43 -0.53 -10.87 -21.43
N ASP A 44 -0.39 -9.57 -21.25
CA ASP A 44 -1.36 -8.56 -21.69
C ASP A 44 -1.12 -8.10 -23.15
N GLY A 45 -0.74 -9.04 -24.03
CA GLY A 45 -0.51 -8.79 -25.45
C GLY A 45 0.86 -8.20 -25.72
N SER A 46 1.90 -8.78 -25.14
CA SER A 46 3.31 -8.36 -25.37
C SER A 46 3.74 -8.55 -26.83
N THR A 47 4.65 -7.69 -27.27
CA THR A 47 5.20 -7.65 -28.63
C THR A 47 6.74 -7.76 -28.67
N ASP A 48 7.37 -7.94 -27.51
CA ASP A 48 8.81 -8.19 -27.31
C ASP A 48 9.07 -9.69 -27.08
N GLY A 49 10.23 -10.06 -26.55
CA GLY A 49 10.59 -11.44 -26.21
C GLY A 49 9.86 -12.06 -25.01
N THR A 50 8.83 -11.39 -24.46
CA THR A 50 8.06 -11.92 -23.32
C THR A 50 7.41 -13.27 -23.57
N PRO A 51 6.69 -13.50 -24.72
CA PRO A 51 6.02 -14.78 -24.96
C PRO A 51 6.99 -15.97 -25.01
N GLU A 52 8.18 -15.81 -25.61
CA GLU A 52 9.20 -16.84 -25.73
C GLU A 52 9.76 -17.21 -24.34
N ILE A 53 10.01 -16.22 -23.49
CA ILE A 53 10.45 -16.42 -22.10
C ILE A 53 9.39 -17.23 -21.35
N LEU A 54 8.14 -16.79 -21.37
CA LEU A 54 7.01 -17.46 -20.70
C LEU A 54 6.87 -18.91 -21.12
N GLN A 55 6.90 -19.18 -22.43
CA GLN A 55 6.81 -20.54 -22.96
C GLN A 55 7.97 -21.43 -22.49
N SER A 56 9.19 -20.89 -22.45
CA SER A 56 10.37 -21.60 -21.95
C SER A 56 10.23 -22.01 -20.48
N TYR A 57 9.68 -21.12 -19.64
CA TYR A 57 9.47 -21.41 -18.22
C TYR A 57 8.33 -22.41 -17.98
N ALA A 58 7.21 -22.27 -18.69
CA ALA A 58 6.06 -23.18 -18.55
C ALA A 58 6.38 -24.63 -19.00
N GLN A 59 7.33 -24.80 -19.93
CA GLN A 59 7.83 -26.15 -20.30
C GLN A 59 8.68 -26.79 -19.21
N LYS A 60 9.29 -26.01 -18.31
CA LYS A 60 10.21 -26.48 -17.27
C LYS A 60 9.54 -26.70 -15.93
N ASP A 61 8.46 -25.96 -15.62
CA ASP A 61 7.76 -26.01 -14.32
C ASP A 61 6.24 -26.07 -14.54
N SER A 62 5.65 -27.18 -14.15
CA SER A 62 4.21 -27.44 -14.32
C SER A 62 3.30 -26.58 -13.43
N ARG A 63 3.85 -25.85 -12.45
CA ARG A 63 3.10 -24.89 -11.63
C ARG A 63 2.72 -23.64 -12.41
N ILE A 64 3.42 -23.36 -13.53
CA ILE A 64 3.19 -22.17 -14.35
C ILE A 64 2.02 -22.39 -15.31
N GLN A 65 1.05 -21.48 -15.25
CA GLN A 65 -0.04 -21.36 -16.19
C GLN A 65 0.05 -19.99 -16.90
N ILE A 66 0.11 -20.00 -18.23
CA ILE A 66 0.12 -18.77 -19.04
C ILE A 66 -1.28 -18.49 -19.57
N LEU A 67 -1.73 -17.24 -19.38
CA LEU A 67 -2.93 -16.69 -20.01
C LEU A 67 -2.51 -15.55 -20.92
N THR A 68 -2.92 -15.55 -22.18
CA THR A 68 -2.58 -14.48 -23.13
C THR A 68 -3.81 -13.67 -23.47
N ASN A 69 -3.73 -12.36 -23.37
CA ASN A 69 -4.70 -11.43 -23.95
C ASN A 69 -4.31 -11.13 -25.38
N PRO A 70 -5.25 -11.16 -26.33
CA PRO A 70 -4.92 -10.92 -27.74
C PRO A 70 -4.45 -9.48 -28.01
N VAL A 71 -4.78 -8.56 -27.11
CA VAL A 71 -4.38 -7.15 -27.13
C VAL A 71 -4.25 -6.65 -25.69
N ASN A 72 -3.53 -5.54 -25.49
CA ASN A 72 -3.42 -4.89 -24.19
C ASN A 72 -4.80 -4.46 -23.67
N ARG A 73 -5.20 -5.03 -22.52
CA ARG A 73 -6.47 -4.77 -21.83
C ARG A 73 -6.26 -3.99 -20.54
N GLY A 74 -5.02 -3.80 -20.13
CA GLY A 74 -4.60 -3.11 -18.91
C GLY A 74 -4.40 -4.03 -17.72
N ILE A 75 -3.61 -3.53 -16.76
CA ILE A 75 -3.13 -4.31 -15.61
C ILE A 75 -4.26 -4.80 -14.71
N GLY A 76 -5.31 -3.97 -14.49
CA GLY A 76 -6.48 -4.35 -13.66
C GLY A 76 -7.24 -5.52 -14.27
N TYR A 77 -7.50 -5.49 -15.59
CA TYR A 77 -8.13 -6.60 -16.32
C TYR A 77 -7.29 -7.88 -16.21
N SER A 78 -5.98 -7.77 -16.44
CA SER A 78 -5.09 -8.93 -16.43
C SER A 78 -4.99 -9.54 -15.03
N ARG A 79 -4.96 -8.74 -13.94
CA ARG A 79 -5.05 -9.24 -12.56
C ARG A 79 -6.37 -9.94 -12.30
N ASN A 80 -7.51 -9.34 -12.67
CA ASN A 80 -8.82 -9.97 -12.50
C ASN A 80 -8.92 -11.30 -13.23
N ARG A 81 -8.37 -11.37 -14.45
CA ARG A 81 -8.34 -12.61 -15.24
C ARG A 81 -7.51 -13.69 -14.53
N GLY A 82 -6.35 -13.36 -13.98
CA GLY A 82 -5.53 -14.27 -13.18
C GLY A 82 -6.25 -14.72 -11.91
N ILE A 83 -6.89 -13.81 -11.18
CA ILE A 83 -7.68 -14.12 -9.97
C ILE A 83 -8.84 -15.09 -10.31
N ALA A 84 -9.52 -14.88 -11.43
CA ALA A 84 -10.63 -15.75 -11.85
C ALA A 84 -10.19 -17.19 -12.15
N GLN A 85 -8.94 -17.42 -12.55
CA GLN A 85 -8.36 -18.75 -12.79
C GLN A 85 -7.73 -19.37 -11.54
N SER A 86 -7.54 -18.58 -10.48
CA SER A 86 -6.87 -19.00 -9.25
C SER A 86 -7.70 -20.03 -8.49
N ARG A 87 -7.02 -21.06 -7.96
CA ARG A 87 -7.62 -22.13 -7.12
C ARG A 87 -7.19 -22.04 -5.66
N GLY A 88 -6.09 -21.34 -5.38
CA GLY A 88 -5.49 -21.21 -4.06
C GLY A 88 -6.40 -20.52 -3.03
N GLU A 89 -6.15 -20.78 -1.77
CA GLU A 89 -6.79 -20.08 -0.64
C GLU A 89 -6.35 -18.62 -0.58
N TYR A 90 -5.11 -18.35 -0.95
CA TYR A 90 -4.51 -17.02 -1.00
C TYR A 90 -4.13 -16.61 -2.42
N ILE A 91 -4.25 -15.33 -2.74
CA ILE A 91 -3.77 -14.71 -3.96
C ILE A 91 -2.51 -13.91 -3.62
N ALA A 92 -1.36 -14.29 -4.17
CA ALA A 92 -0.12 -13.55 -4.07
C ALA A 92 0.03 -12.65 -5.30
N ASN A 93 0.08 -11.33 -5.10
CA ASN A 93 0.40 -10.42 -6.18
C ASN A 93 1.91 -10.40 -6.44
N MET A 94 2.29 -10.27 -7.72
CA MET A 94 3.67 -10.06 -8.15
C MET A 94 3.68 -9.20 -9.42
N ASP A 95 4.62 -8.27 -9.50
CA ASP A 95 4.86 -7.48 -10.71
C ASP A 95 6.05 -8.07 -11.48
N ALA A 96 6.03 -8.00 -12.81
CA ALA A 96 6.97 -8.69 -13.68
C ALA A 96 8.38 -8.05 -13.74
N ASP A 97 8.55 -6.91 -13.09
CA ASP A 97 9.81 -6.16 -12.96
C ASP A 97 10.41 -6.18 -11.54
N ASP A 98 9.71 -6.83 -10.59
CA ASP A 98 10.10 -6.98 -9.18
C ASP A 98 10.55 -8.40 -8.86
N TRP A 99 11.11 -8.62 -7.65
CA TRP A 99 11.42 -9.96 -7.15
C TRP A 99 11.25 -10.04 -5.64
N CYS A 100 11.26 -11.25 -5.08
CA CYS A 100 11.06 -11.45 -3.65
C CYS A 100 12.06 -12.43 -3.04
N LEU A 101 12.22 -12.34 -1.71
CA LEU A 101 13.04 -13.28 -0.94
C LEU A 101 12.39 -14.66 -0.88
N PRO A 102 13.17 -15.74 -0.78
CA PRO A 102 12.67 -17.12 -0.80
C PRO A 102 11.63 -17.43 0.29
N GLU A 103 11.72 -16.82 1.45
CA GLU A 103 10.85 -17.06 2.60
C GLU A 103 9.57 -16.23 2.62
N ARG A 104 9.28 -15.48 1.56
CA ARG A 104 8.11 -14.57 1.51
C ARG A 104 6.80 -15.32 1.73
N PHE A 105 6.53 -16.36 0.95
CA PHE A 105 5.24 -17.05 1.00
C PHE A 105 5.04 -17.80 2.31
N GLU A 106 6.08 -18.47 2.80
CA GLU A 106 6.06 -19.18 4.09
C GLU A 106 5.68 -18.25 5.24
N LYS A 107 6.34 -17.07 5.34
CA LYS A 107 6.08 -16.09 6.38
C LYS A 107 4.69 -15.47 6.28
N GLN A 108 4.26 -15.13 5.05
CA GLN A 108 2.94 -14.52 4.85
C GLN A 108 1.79 -15.51 5.06
N ALA A 109 1.89 -16.74 4.56
CA ALA A 109 0.87 -17.77 4.76
C ALA A 109 0.74 -18.12 6.24
N SER A 110 1.85 -18.39 6.93
CA SER A 110 1.86 -18.67 8.37
C SER A 110 1.22 -17.54 9.19
N PHE A 111 1.51 -16.29 8.83
CA PHE A 111 0.87 -15.14 9.49
C PHE A 111 -0.63 -15.12 9.26
N LEU A 112 -1.09 -15.24 8.03
CA LEU A 112 -2.53 -15.23 7.72
C LEU A 112 -3.25 -16.42 8.36
N ASP A 113 -2.65 -17.62 8.38
CA ASP A 113 -3.24 -18.80 9.04
C ASP A 113 -3.47 -18.54 10.53
N SER A 114 -2.57 -17.82 11.20
CA SER A 114 -2.68 -17.48 12.62
C SER A 114 -3.53 -16.22 12.91
N HIS A 115 -3.89 -15.42 11.87
CA HIS A 115 -4.67 -14.18 12.00
C HIS A 115 -5.86 -14.18 11.04
N PRO A 116 -6.93 -14.96 11.34
CA PRO A 116 -8.07 -15.14 10.42
C PRO A 116 -8.86 -13.85 10.17
N ASP A 117 -8.71 -12.84 11.00
CA ASP A 117 -9.35 -11.54 10.87
C ASP A 117 -8.61 -10.59 9.90
N ILE A 118 -7.38 -10.93 9.48
CA ILE A 118 -6.62 -10.18 8.49
C ILE A 118 -6.91 -10.75 7.10
N ALA A 119 -7.39 -9.91 6.18
CA ALA A 119 -7.74 -10.32 4.82
C ALA A 119 -6.60 -10.06 3.81
N VAL A 120 -5.77 -9.06 4.06
CA VAL A 120 -4.64 -8.66 3.21
C VAL A 120 -3.40 -8.47 4.06
N LEU A 121 -2.30 -9.07 3.63
CA LEU A 121 -0.99 -8.91 4.27
C LEU A 121 0.06 -8.46 3.25
N GLY A 122 0.50 -7.22 3.39
CA GLY A 122 1.69 -6.71 2.67
C GLY A 122 2.98 -6.98 3.43
N THR A 123 4.10 -6.59 2.84
CA THR A 123 5.41 -6.59 3.50
C THR A 123 6.12 -5.25 3.30
N ALA A 124 7.15 -4.97 4.08
CA ALA A 124 8.11 -3.95 3.69
C ALA A 124 8.86 -4.41 2.41
N CYS A 125 9.44 -3.46 1.68
CA CYS A 125 10.21 -3.73 0.47
C CYS A 125 11.54 -2.98 0.48
N PHE A 126 12.52 -3.53 -0.23
CA PHE A 126 13.70 -2.79 -0.64
C PHE A 126 13.40 -2.08 -1.96
N ILE A 127 13.63 -0.77 -2.00
CA ILE A 127 13.64 -0.03 -3.27
C ILE A 127 15.03 -0.20 -3.88
N VAL A 128 15.06 -0.67 -5.12
CA VAL A 128 16.31 -0.96 -5.82
C VAL A 128 16.37 -0.21 -7.16
N SER A 129 17.58 0.12 -7.59
CA SER A 129 17.81 0.72 -8.90
C SER A 129 17.72 -0.32 -10.02
N ASN A 130 17.77 0.13 -11.29
CA ASN A 130 17.88 -0.73 -12.46
C ASN A 130 18.95 -1.83 -12.36
N ASN A 131 20.05 -1.55 -11.68
CA ASN A 131 21.18 -2.47 -11.52
C ASN A 131 21.03 -3.38 -10.28
N GLY A 132 19.87 -3.42 -9.63
CA GLY A 132 19.62 -4.21 -8.42
C GLY A 132 20.23 -3.64 -7.13
N ASN A 133 20.91 -2.50 -7.18
CA ASN A 133 21.48 -1.89 -5.98
C ASN A 133 20.40 -1.34 -5.06
N THR A 134 20.36 -1.80 -3.81
CA THR A 134 19.43 -1.34 -2.80
C THR A 134 19.67 0.13 -2.46
N GLN A 135 18.65 0.95 -2.64
CA GLN A 135 18.69 2.38 -2.32
C GLN A 135 18.16 2.66 -0.91
N ARG A 136 17.04 2.04 -0.53
CA ARG A 136 16.40 2.20 0.77
C ARG A 136 15.43 1.07 1.08
N LYS A 137 15.13 0.90 2.37
CA LYS A 137 14.01 0.07 2.83
C LYS A 137 12.75 0.94 2.98
N LEU A 138 11.63 0.50 2.42
CA LEU A 138 10.32 1.12 2.58
C LEU A 138 9.49 0.27 3.55
N VAL A 139 9.10 0.87 4.68
CA VAL A 139 8.30 0.22 5.71
C VAL A 139 7.01 1.01 5.89
N HIS A 140 5.89 0.32 5.81
CA HIS A 140 4.56 0.87 6.06
C HIS A 140 4.02 0.42 7.43
N PRO A 141 2.98 1.09 7.96
CA PRO A 141 2.32 0.66 9.18
C PRO A 141 1.86 -0.79 9.12
N SER A 142 1.90 -1.48 10.25
CA SER A 142 1.41 -2.87 10.40
C SER A 142 -0.02 -2.93 10.97
N GLN A 143 -0.41 -1.95 11.78
CA GLN A 143 -1.72 -1.94 12.42
C GLN A 143 -2.83 -1.55 11.44
N PRO A 144 -3.96 -2.31 11.40
CA PRO A 144 -5.05 -2.06 10.45
C PRO A 144 -5.66 -0.66 10.51
N GLY A 145 -5.84 -0.09 11.70
CA GLY A 145 -6.36 1.27 11.86
C GLY A 145 -5.43 2.33 11.29
N LEU A 146 -4.10 2.15 11.44
CA LEU A 146 -3.11 3.04 10.84
C LEU A 146 -3.06 2.90 9.32
N ILE A 147 -3.19 1.69 8.78
CA ILE A 147 -3.27 1.48 7.33
C ILE A 147 -4.49 2.21 6.77
N ARG A 148 -5.66 2.04 7.41
CA ARG A 148 -6.89 2.75 7.03
C ARG A 148 -6.71 4.27 7.08
N TRP A 149 -6.01 4.79 8.08
CA TRP A 149 -5.68 6.21 8.21
C TRP A 149 -4.74 6.67 7.09
N HIS A 150 -3.67 5.93 6.85
CA HIS A 150 -2.68 6.31 5.83
C HIS A 150 -3.23 6.24 4.40
N LEU A 151 -4.24 5.40 4.13
CA LEU A 151 -4.95 5.37 2.85
C LEU A 151 -5.63 6.70 2.48
N LEU A 152 -5.88 7.58 3.44
CA LEU A 152 -6.38 8.93 3.15
C LEU A 152 -5.32 9.81 2.46
N PHE A 153 -4.06 9.43 2.54
CA PHE A 153 -2.92 10.26 2.12
C PHE A 153 -2.02 9.60 1.08
N GLY A 154 -2.23 8.31 0.80
CA GLY A 154 -1.42 7.54 -0.15
C GLY A 154 -1.65 6.05 -0.03
N VAL A 155 -0.74 5.26 -0.58
CA VAL A 155 -0.84 3.79 -0.64
C VAL A 155 0.09 3.17 0.42
N PRO A 156 -0.44 2.64 1.54
CA PRO A 156 0.36 2.03 2.61
C PRO A 156 0.55 0.52 2.45
N VAL A 157 0.21 -0.06 1.30
CA VAL A 157 0.42 -1.47 0.95
C VAL A 157 1.07 -1.53 -0.42
N ILE A 158 2.24 -2.13 -0.48
CA ILE A 158 2.99 -2.27 -1.73
C ILE A 158 2.39 -3.42 -2.52
N GLN A 159 1.85 -3.14 -3.71
CA GLN A 159 1.07 -4.08 -4.51
C GLN A 159 1.77 -5.43 -4.76
N PRO A 160 3.02 -5.51 -5.26
CA PRO A 160 3.69 -6.79 -5.50
C PRO A 160 4.02 -7.56 -4.23
N SER A 161 3.88 -6.96 -3.04
CA SER A 161 4.10 -7.62 -1.77
C SER A 161 2.84 -8.24 -1.16
N ALA A 162 1.67 -7.97 -1.71
CA ALA A 162 0.40 -8.34 -1.07
C ALA A 162 0.07 -9.83 -1.24
N LEU A 163 -0.33 -10.48 -0.13
CA LEU A 163 -1.00 -11.76 -0.06
C LEU A 163 -2.43 -11.53 0.44
N ILE A 164 -3.43 -11.99 -0.31
CA ILE A 164 -4.85 -11.65 -0.11
C ILE A 164 -5.64 -12.93 0.03
N ARG A 165 -6.56 -13.03 1.01
CA ARG A 165 -7.51 -14.14 1.05
C ARG A 165 -8.39 -14.12 -0.19
N LYS A 166 -8.47 -15.24 -0.91
CA LYS A 166 -9.22 -15.34 -2.17
C LYS A 166 -10.70 -15.00 -2.01
N ASN A 167 -11.30 -15.36 -0.87
CA ASN A 167 -12.72 -15.09 -0.59
C ASN A 167 -13.10 -13.60 -0.62
N VAL A 168 -12.13 -12.69 -0.49
CA VAL A 168 -12.34 -11.25 -0.69
C VAL A 168 -12.89 -10.96 -2.08
N PHE A 169 -12.43 -11.69 -3.10
CA PHE A 169 -12.79 -11.53 -4.50
C PHE A 169 -14.08 -12.25 -4.92
N GLU A 170 -14.74 -12.96 -4.01
CA GLU A 170 -16.09 -13.51 -4.25
C GLU A 170 -17.14 -12.39 -4.40
N ASN A 171 -16.86 -11.21 -3.83
CA ASN A 171 -17.65 -10.00 -4.09
C ASN A 171 -17.11 -9.30 -5.35
N PRO A 172 -17.88 -9.28 -6.46
CA PRO A 172 -17.43 -8.69 -7.72
C PRO A 172 -17.13 -7.18 -7.64
N ASN A 173 -17.68 -6.48 -6.64
CA ASN A 173 -17.38 -5.07 -6.42
C ASN A 173 -15.98 -4.84 -5.83
N LEU A 174 -15.30 -5.89 -5.35
CA LEU A 174 -13.97 -5.87 -4.76
C LEU A 174 -12.87 -6.37 -5.71
N LEU A 175 -13.17 -6.48 -7.00
CA LEU A 175 -12.19 -6.68 -8.05
C LEU A 175 -11.46 -5.38 -8.38
N TYR A 176 -10.33 -5.51 -9.10
CA TYR A 176 -9.63 -4.34 -9.65
C TYR A 176 -10.51 -3.62 -10.67
N ASP A 177 -10.48 -2.31 -10.69
CA ASP A 177 -11.19 -1.51 -11.69
C ASP A 177 -10.46 -1.57 -13.04
N GLU A 178 -11.11 -2.14 -14.06
CA GLU A 178 -10.49 -2.41 -15.37
C GLU A 178 -10.32 -1.15 -16.24
N GLY A 179 -11.12 -0.12 -15.98
CA GLY A 179 -11.07 1.14 -16.74
C GLY A 179 -10.25 2.25 -16.07
N ILE A 180 -9.66 1.99 -14.90
CA ILE A 180 -8.89 2.99 -14.18
C ILE A 180 -7.42 2.89 -14.61
N PRO A 181 -6.82 3.99 -15.09
CA PRO A 181 -5.37 4.08 -15.30
C PRO A 181 -4.61 3.93 -13.98
N PRO A 182 -3.27 3.96 -13.99
CA PRO A 182 -2.39 3.51 -12.91
C PRO A 182 -2.72 4.12 -11.55
N ALA A 183 -3.48 3.43 -10.73
CA ALA A 183 -3.82 3.60 -9.31
C ALA A 183 -4.89 2.55 -8.93
N GLU A 184 -4.98 1.46 -9.68
CA GLU A 184 -5.92 0.36 -9.49
C GLU A 184 -5.73 -0.32 -8.13
N ASP A 185 -4.49 -0.39 -7.64
CA ASP A 185 -4.12 -0.89 -6.33
C ASP A 185 -4.68 0.00 -5.22
N TYR A 186 -4.48 1.32 -5.34
CA TYR A 186 -5.03 2.28 -4.38
C TYR A 186 -6.56 2.19 -4.33
N ALA A 187 -7.22 2.12 -5.49
CA ALA A 187 -8.68 1.96 -5.56
C ALA A 187 -9.13 0.68 -4.86
N LEU A 188 -8.43 -0.44 -5.05
CA LEU A 188 -8.74 -1.70 -4.40
C LEU A 188 -8.60 -1.60 -2.87
N TRP A 189 -7.48 -1.10 -2.37
CA TRP A 189 -7.26 -0.98 -0.92
C TRP A 189 -8.33 -0.12 -0.25
N VAL A 190 -8.74 0.96 -0.91
CA VAL A 190 -9.82 1.84 -0.43
C VAL A 190 -11.16 1.14 -0.38
N LYS A 191 -11.48 0.28 -1.36
CA LYS A 191 -12.71 -0.52 -1.37
C LYS A 191 -12.71 -1.57 -0.24
N LEU A 192 -11.55 -2.09 0.13
CA LEU A 192 -11.42 -3.18 1.11
C LEU A 192 -11.52 -2.71 2.57
N VAL A 193 -10.86 -1.61 2.93
CA VAL A 193 -10.73 -1.19 4.35
C VAL A 193 -12.01 -0.93 5.13
N PRO A 194 -13.20 -0.66 4.52
CA PRO A 194 -14.43 -0.58 5.30
C PRO A 194 -14.87 -1.90 5.93
N ASN A 195 -14.57 -3.03 5.29
CA ASN A 195 -15.06 -4.35 5.68
C ASN A 195 -13.96 -5.36 6.03
N TYR A 196 -12.71 -5.08 5.66
CA TYR A 196 -11.58 -5.99 5.81
C TYR A 196 -10.40 -5.32 6.49
N LYS A 197 -9.75 -6.07 7.38
CA LYS A 197 -8.50 -5.62 8.00
C LYS A 197 -7.33 -5.93 7.07
N ILE A 198 -6.46 -4.95 6.91
CA ILE A 198 -5.22 -5.02 6.15
C ILE A 198 -4.06 -4.84 7.13
N SER A 199 -2.99 -5.62 6.97
CA SER A 199 -1.77 -5.53 7.77
C SER A 199 -0.53 -5.55 6.87
N ASN A 200 0.63 -5.22 7.43
CA ASN A 200 1.94 -5.38 6.79
C ASN A 200 2.94 -6.01 7.75
N LEU A 201 3.75 -6.94 7.26
CA LEU A 201 4.97 -7.34 7.93
C LEU A 201 6.02 -6.22 7.84
N ARG A 202 6.70 -5.94 8.94
CA ARG A 202 7.79 -4.95 8.97
C ARG A 202 9.09 -5.47 8.35
N GLU A 203 9.14 -6.75 8.08
CA GLU A 203 10.23 -7.40 7.38
C GLU A 203 10.14 -7.10 5.89
N ALA A 204 11.27 -6.78 5.25
CA ALA A 204 11.30 -6.57 3.81
C ALA A 204 11.51 -7.91 3.13
N LEU A 205 10.48 -8.36 2.42
CA LEU A 205 10.45 -9.65 1.72
C LEU A 205 10.35 -9.50 0.20
N CYS A 206 10.27 -8.26 -0.29
CA CYS A 206 10.22 -7.94 -1.72
C CYS A 206 11.23 -6.86 -2.08
N PHE A 207 11.63 -6.87 -3.32
CA PHE A 207 12.46 -5.85 -3.96
C PHE A 207 11.63 -5.16 -5.04
N TYR A 208 11.38 -3.87 -4.86
CA TYR A 208 10.68 -3.01 -5.80
C TYR A 208 11.68 -2.28 -6.68
N ARG A 209 11.69 -2.61 -7.96
CA ARG A 209 12.64 -2.04 -8.93
C ARG A 209 12.18 -0.66 -9.40
N TRP A 210 13.08 0.31 -9.28
CA TRP A 210 12.85 1.66 -9.78
C TRP A 210 13.61 1.88 -11.09
N HIS A 211 12.88 2.07 -12.18
CA HIS A 211 13.43 2.33 -13.51
C HIS A 211 12.55 3.31 -14.31
N ASP A 212 13.09 3.85 -15.42
CA ASP A 212 12.44 4.92 -16.19
C ASP A 212 11.13 4.48 -16.87
N SER A 213 10.96 3.19 -17.14
CA SER A 213 9.74 2.63 -17.74
C SER A 213 8.67 2.22 -16.72
N ASN A 214 8.88 2.36 -15.41
CA ASN A 214 7.82 2.12 -14.44
C ASN A 214 6.58 2.97 -14.75
N ILE A 215 5.39 2.39 -14.57
CA ILE A 215 4.12 3.10 -14.74
C ILE A 215 4.08 4.36 -13.86
N SER A 216 4.61 4.29 -12.64
CA SER A 216 4.71 5.41 -11.69
C SER A 216 5.62 6.56 -12.17
N VAL A 217 6.51 6.31 -13.13
CA VAL A 217 7.35 7.31 -13.79
C VAL A 217 6.70 7.80 -15.07
N THR A 218 6.36 6.88 -15.98
CA THR A 218 5.85 7.20 -17.33
C THR A 218 4.45 7.80 -17.34
N LYS A 219 3.59 7.39 -16.40
CA LYS A 219 2.19 7.86 -16.26
C LYS A 219 1.96 8.66 -14.96
N ASN A 220 2.99 9.28 -14.42
CA ASN A 220 2.96 9.97 -13.11
C ASN A 220 1.80 10.96 -12.99
N LEU A 221 1.58 11.83 -14.00
CA LEU A 221 0.52 12.85 -13.96
C LEU A 221 -0.88 12.24 -13.93
N SER A 222 -1.13 11.21 -14.75
CA SER A 222 -2.43 10.52 -14.73
C SER A 222 -2.62 9.74 -13.44
N GLN A 223 -1.60 9.02 -12.97
CA GLN A 223 -1.63 8.31 -11.70
C GLN A 223 -1.96 9.26 -10.53
N GLN A 224 -1.30 10.41 -10.47
CA GLN A 224 -1.54 11.40 -9.41
C GLN A 224 -2.95 11.99 -9.51
N LYS A 225 -3.46 12.23 -10.71
CA LYS A 225 -4.83 12.72 -10.91
C LYS A 225 -5.85 11.72 -10.33
N TYR A 226 -5.76 10.44 -10.72
CA TYR A 226 -6.70 9.41 -10.24
C TYR A 226 -6.55 9.15 -8.74
N ALA A 227 -5.32 9.08 -8.23
CA ALA A 227 -5.07 8.97 -6.80
C ALA A 227 -5.71 10.14 -6.02
N ASN A 228 -5.64 11.35 -6.55
CA ASN A 228 -6.29 12.51 -5.94
C ASN A 228 -7.82 12.41 -5.98
N GLU A 229 -8.40 11.92 -7.07
CA GLU A 229 -9.86 11.70 -7.19
C GLU A 229 -10.34 10.64 -6.19
N ILE A 230 -9.60 9.53 -6.03
CA ILE A 230 -9.87 8.50 -5.03
C ILE A 230 -9.81 9.11 -3.62
N ALA A 231 -8.74 9.84 -3.30
CA ALA A 231 -8.57 10.47 -1.99
C ALA A 231 -9.68 11.50 -1.71
N GLN A 232 -10.09 12.30 -2.70
CA GLN A 232 -11.18 13.26 -2.57
C GLN A 232 -12.51 12.58 -2.25
N LYS A 233 -12.83 11.50 -2.96
CA LYS A 233 -14.02 10.68 -2.69
C LYS A 233 -14.00 10.09 -1.28
N GLN A 234 -12.85 9.54 -0.83
CA GLN A 234 -12.71 9.03 0.53
C GLN A 234 -12.96 10.12 1.59
N VAL A 235 -12.32 11.28 1.44
CA VAL A 235 -12.50 12.41 2.36
C VAL A 235 -13.96 12.80 2.44
N PHE A 236 -14.67 12.88 1.31
CA PHE A 236 -16.10 13.15 1.28
C PHE A 236 -16.94 12.07 1.98
N GLN A 237 -16.69 10.78 1.68
CA GLN A 237 -17.40 9.66 2.28
C GLN A 237 -17.25 9.63 3.81
N ILE A 238 -16.05 9.95 4.32
CA ILE A 238 -15.73 9.90 5.74
C ILE A 238 -16.23 11.14 6.49
N THR A 239 -16.14 12.33 5.88
CA THR A 239 -16.41 13.60 6.57
C THR A 239 -17.77 14.22 6.23
N GLY A 240 -18.41 13.79 5.14
CA GLY A 240 -19.57 14.44 4.54
C GLY A 240 -19.31 15.85 4.00
N LYS A 241 -18.01 16.22 3.82
CA LYS A 241 -17.60 17.56 3.36
C LYS A 241 -16.71 17.46 2.13
N GLU A 242 -16.99 18.29 1.14
CA GLU A 242 -16.13 18.43 -0.03
C GLU A 242 -14.86 19.20 0.31
N ILE A 243 -13.73 18.64 -0.09
CA ILE A 243 -12.44 19.34 -0.10
C ILE A 243 -12.15 19.81 -1.53
N PRO A 244 -11.75 21.08 -1.74
CA PRO A 244 -11.34 21.54 -3.07
C PRO A 244 -10.23 20.65 -3.65
N GLN A 245 -10.38 20.24 -4.92
CA GLN A 245 -9.45 19.31 -5.58
C GLN A 245 -7.98 19.78 -5.48
N ARG A 246 -7.72 21.09 -5.62
CA ARG A 246 -6.38 21.69 -5.47
C ARG A 246 -5.75 21.46 -4.09
N LEU A 247 -6.56 21.16 -3.06
CA LEU A 247 -6.09 20.94 -1.69
C LEU A 247 -5.86 19.46 -1.35
N ILE A 248 -6.18 18.52 -2.23
CA ILE A 248 -5.90 17.10 -2.01
C ILE A 248 -4.39 16.85 -1.95
N GLY A 249 -3.62 17.37 -2.91
CA GLY A 249 -2.16 17.28 -2.87
C GLY A 249 -1.53 17.87 -1.59
N PRO A 250 -1.91 19.10 -1.17
CA PRO A 250 -1.54 19.67 0.12
C PRO A 250 -2.03 18.89 1.34
N LEU A 251 -3.21 18.25 1.31
CA LEU A 251 -3.68 17.37 2.38
C LEU A 251 -2.75 16.15 2.53
N GLN A 252 -2.34 15.55 1.42
CA GLN A 252 -1.42 14.40 1.41
C GLN A 252 0.01 14.81 1.78
N LYS A 253 0.49 15.94 1.27
CA LYS A 253 1.85 16.46 1.42
C LYS A 253 1.81 17.93 1.88
N PRO A 254 1.61 18.19 3.19
CA PRO A 254 1.38 19.54 3.73
C PRO A 254 2.54 20.52 3.51
N GLN A 255 3.74 20.01 3.23
CA GLN A 255 4.89 20.86 2.81
C GLN A 255 4.67 21.58 1.47
N LYS A 256 3.64 21.23 0.69
CA LYS A 256 3.24 21.91 -0.55
C LYS A 256 2.29 23.09 -0.34
N LEU A 257 1.95 23.42 0.91
CA LEU A 257 1.10 24.56 1.23
C LEU A 257 1.85 25.88 1.03
N GLU A 258 1.22 26.82 0.31
CA GLU A 258 1.83 28.09 -0.08
C GLU A 258 1.21 29.29 0.66
N ASN A 259 0.00 29.14 1.19
CA ASN A 259 -0.71 30.24 1.84
C ASN A 259 -1.48 29.77 3.08
N ILE A 260 -1.83 30.76 3.94
CA ILE A 260 -2.50 30.52 5.22
C ILE A 260 -3.95 30.04 5.06
N ALA A 261 -4.67 30.54 4.06
CA ALA A 261 -6.08 30.16 3.87
C ALA A 261 -6.20 28.67 3.56
N ASP A 262 -5.35 28.16 2.68
CA ASP A 262 -5.27 26.74 2.33
C ASP A 262 -4.83 25.87 3.52
N ALA A 263 -3.85 26.36 4.30
CA ALA A 263 -3.42 25.65 5.50
C ALA A 263 -4.52 25.55 6.56
N LYS A 264 -5.31 26.61 6.76
CA LYS A 264 -6.49 26.57 7.64
C LYS A 264 -7.52 25.55 7.16
N CYS A 265 -7.77 25.52 5.86
CA CYS A 265 -8.68 24.56 5.25
C CYS A 265 -8.20 23.13 5.46
N VAL A 266 -6.95 22.82 5.12
CA VAL A 266 -6.34 21.49 5.29
C VAL A 266 -6.34 21.08 6.76
N ALA A 267 -5.97 21.97 7.69
CA ALA A 267 -6.03 21.69 9.13
C ALA A 267 -7.44 21.32 9.59
N ARG A 268 -8.47 22.03 9.11
CA ARG A 268 -9.88 21.69 9.41
C ARG A 268 -10.23 20.28 8.94
N PHE A 269 -9.74 19.85 7.76
CA PHE A 269 -9.99 18.50 7.26
C PHE A 269 -9.27 17.44 8.11
N TYR A 270 -8.04 17.66 8.57
CA TYR A 270 -7.39 16.75 9.52
C TYR A 270 -8.23 16.52 10.79
N PHE A 271 -8.87 17.57 11.33
CA PHE A 271 -9.76 17.42 12.48
C PHE A 271 -11.05 16.69 12.17
N LEU A 272 -11.66 16.95 11.01
CA LEU A 272 -12.86 16.23 10.58
C LEU A 272 -12.55 14.74 10.41
N LEU A 273 -11.44 14.41 9.76
CA LEU A 273 -10.97 13.04 9.59
C LEU A 273 -10.68 12.38 10.95
N LEU A 274 -9.94 13.05 11.84
CA LEU A 274 -9.65 12.55 13.18
C LEU A 274 -10.94 12.30 13.99
N LYS A 275 -11.91 13.21 13.92
CA LYS A 275 -13.22 13.02 14.57
C LYS A 275 -13.95 11.79 14.03
N SER A 276 -13.83 11.54 12.75
CA SER A 276 -14.50 10.41 12.07
C SER A 276 -13.88 9.06 12.43
N THR A 277 -12.62 9.01 12.92
CA THR A 277 -11.99 7.73 13.33
C THR A 277 -12.63 7.10 14.57
N LYS A 278 -13.44 7.84 15.33
CA LYS A 278 -14.09 7.33 16.55
C LYS A 278 -14.94 6.09 16.35
N VAL A 279 -15.46 5.87 15.14
CA VAL A 279 -16.32 4.74 14.78
C VAL A 279 -15.54 3.59 14.11
N TRP A 280 -14.20 3.68 14.03
CA TRP A 280 -13.39 2.67 13.32
C TRP A 280 -13.00 1.46 14.18
N GLY A 281 -13.32 1.47 15.48
CA GLY A 281 -12.93 0.39 16.39
C GLY A 281 -11.42 0.31 16.61
N LEU A 282 -10.76 1.47 16.69
CA LEU A 282 -9.32 1.57 16.91
C LEU A 282 -8.92 1.10 18.30
N THR A 283 -7.74 0.52 18.40
CA THR A 283 -7.06 0.34 19.69
C THR A 283 -6.60 1.70 20.25
N ASP A 284 -6.31 1.78 21.55
CA ASP A 284 -5.76 2.99 22.16
C ASP A 284 -4.42 3.41 21.51
N GLU A 285 -3.58 2.44 21.15
CA GLU A 285 -2.30 2.67 20.49
C GLU A 285 -2.52 3.28 19.10
N GLU A 286 -3.38 2.69 18.26
CA GLU A 286 -3.72 3.23 16.94
C GLU A 286 -4.29 4.65 17.02
N ALA A 287 -5.18 4.90 17.99
CA ALA A 287 -5.76 6.22 18.20
C ALA A 287 -4.69 7.27 18.60
N ILE A 288 -3.70 6.88 19.38
CA ILE A 288 -2.56 7.74 19.76
C ILE A 288 -1.70 8.02 18.53
N ASP A 289 -1.35 7.00 17.76
CA ASP A 289 -0.49 7.12 16.59
C ASP A 289 -1.12 7.97 15.48
N ILE A 290 -2.43 7.84 15.25
CA ILE A 290 -3.19 8.71 14.35
C ILE A 290 -3.12 10.16 14.80
N ARG A 291 -3.28 10.45 16.10
CA ARG A 291 -3.17 11.82 16.63
C ARG A 291 -1.76 12.38 16.43
N LEU A 292 -0.73 11.56 16.66
CA LEU A 292 0.67 11.94 16.42
C LEU A 292 0.93 12.24 14.95
N ASP A 293 0.37 11.46 14.02
CA ASP A 293 0.47 11.74 12.59
C ASP A 293 -0.22 13.06 12.22
N VAL A 294 -1.42 13.35 12.76
CA VAL A 294 -2.09 14.66 12.55
C VAL A 294 -1.20 15.80 13.01
N ILE A 295 -0.57 15.69 14.19
CA ILE A 295 0.34 16.72 14.70
C ILE A 295 1.56 16.88 13.80
N SER A 296 2.15 15.79 13.35
CA SER A 296 3.28 15.81 12.41
C SER A 296 2.92 16.53 11.10
N ARG A 297 1.73 16.25 10.54
CA ARG A 297 1.21 16.91 9.34
C ARG A 297 0.95 18.40 9.56
N LEU A 298 0.36 18.76 10.70
CA LEU A 298 0.14 20.16 11.07
C LEU A 298 1.46 20.93 11.25
N ASN A 299 2.47 20.28 11.86
CA ASN A 299 3.81 20.85 11.97
C ASN A 299 4.50 21.04 10.60
N SER A 300 4.28 20.10 9.68
CA SER A 300 4.79 20.20 8.30
C SER A 300 4.11 21.34 7.54
N ALA A 301 2.79 21.49 7.68
CA ALA A 301 2.03 22.63 7.16
C ALA A 301 2.53 23.96 7.72
N TRP A 302 2.79 23.99 9.03
CA TRP A 302 3.34 25.14 9.71
C TRP A 302 4.72 25.54 9.15
N ARG A 303 5.63 24.59 9.00
CA ARG A 303 6.98 24.85 8.47
C ARG A 303 6.94 25.39 7.04
N ALA A 304 6.00 24.92 6.21
CA ALA A 304 5.81 25.39 4.84
C ALA A 304 5.43 26.89 4.78
N ILE A 305 4.66 27.37 5.77
CA ILE A 305 4.10 28.72 5.78
C ILE A 305 4.79 29.65 6.78
N LYS A 306 5.87 29.21 7.41
CA LYS A 306 6.60 29.87 8.52
C LYS A 306 7.02 31.32 8.28
N LYS A 307 6.93 31.81 7.06
CA LYS A 307 7.17 33.22 6.71
C LYS A 307 6.02 34.15 7.16
N ASN A 308 4.93 33.63 7.75
CA ASN A 308 3.77 34.44 8.12
C ASN A 308 3.35 34.23 9.60
N PRO A 309 3.62 35.18 10.50
CA PRO A 309 3.40 35.08 11.96
C PRO A 309 1.94 34.96 12.38
N LEU A 310 0.97 35.31 11.53
CA LEU A 310 -0.47 35.24 11.84
C LEU A 310 -1.04 33.81 11.97
N PHE A 311 -0.34 32.78 11.49
CA PHE A 311 -0.80 31.40 11.53
C PHE A 311 -0.75 30.81 12.96
N LEU A 312 0.26 31.12 13.74
CA LEU A 312 0.41 30.60 15.11
C LEU A 312 -0.76 31.01 16.01
N GLY A 313 -1.17 32.29 15.94
CA GLY A 313 -2.28 32.82 16.69
C GLY A 313 -3.63 32.17 16.35
N THR A 314 -3.76 31.66 15.14
CA THR A 314 -5.02 31.02 14.70
C THR A 314 -5.10 29.55 15.10
N MET A 315 -3.99 28.81 15.05
CA MET A 315 -3.92 27.42 15.54
C MET A 315 -4.12 27.32 17.05
N MET A 316 -3.57 28.27 17.80
CA MET A 316 -3.71 28.33 19.27
C MET A 316 -5.14 28.74 19.73
N ARG A 317 -5.97 29.23 18.85
CA ARG A 317 -7.38 29.61 19.14
C ARG A 317 -8.38 28.44 18.99
N VAL A 318 -7.94 27.25 18.53
CA VAL A 318 -8.79 26.07 18.51
C VAL A 318 -8.61 25.32 19.82
N PRO A 319 -9.60 25.39 20.77
CA PRO A 319 -9.44 24.90 22.15
C PRO A 319 -9.06 23.41 22.24
N ILE A 320 -9.60 22.58 21.36
CA ILE A 320 -9.34 21.13 21.31
C ILE A 320 -7.87 20.89 20.91
N LEU A 321 -7.34 21.68 19.99
CA LEU A 321 -5.96 21.56 19.52
C LEU A 321 -4.95 21.92 20.60
N ARG A 322 -5.25 22.97 21.35
CA ARG A 322 -4.37 23.44 22.45
C ARG A 322 -4.23 22.39 23.54
N ALA A 323 -5.33 21.78 23.96
CA ALA A 323 -5.34 20.74 24.99
C ALA A 323 -4.64 19.46 24.54
N GLU A 324 -4.90 18.99 23.29
CA GLU A 324 -4.27 17.78 22.74
C GLU A 324 -2.78 17.99 22.42
N ILE A 325 -2.38 19.13 21.87
CA ILE A 325 -0.95 19.45 21.64
C ILE A 325 -0.19 19.54 22.97
N LEU A 326 -0.75 20.19 23.99
CA LEU A 326 -0.12 20.29 25.31
C LEU A 326 -0.02 18.94 26.00
N TRP A 327 -1.06 18.10 25.90
CA TRP A 327 -1.04 16.76 26.48
C TRP A 327 -0.02 15.85 25.78
N LEU A 328 0.08 15.91 24.44
CA LEU A 328 1.04 15.11 23.67
C LEU A 328 2.48 15.60 23.81
N ALA A 329 2.70 16.91 23.91
CA ALA A 329 4.01 17.47 24.23
C ALA A 329 4.48 17.04 25.62
N ALA A 330 3.56 17.00 26.61
CA ALA A 330 3.85 16.49 27.93
C ALA A 330 4.16 14.98 27.91
N LYS A 331 3.43 14.18 27.13
CA LYS A 331 3.64 12.73 26.98
C LYS A 331 4.95 12.41 26.25
N GLN A 332 5.31 13.15 25.17
CA GLN A 332 6.61 13.00 24.51
C GLN A 332 7.77 13.32 25.46
N LYS A 333 7.63 14.36 26.27
CA LYS A 333 8.63 14.71 27.29
C LYS A 333 8.74 13.64 28.38
N LEU A 334 7.62 13.03 28.78
CA LEU A 334 7.59 11.91 29.73
C LEU A 334 8.24 10.65 29.15
N ASN A 335 7.93 10.29 27.88
CA ASN A 335 8.52 9.13 27.22
C ASN A 335 10.03 9.32 26.96
N SER A 336 10.49 10.53 26.63
CA SER A 336 11.92 10.82 26.51
C SER A 336 12.65 10.68 27.86
N LEU A 337 12.03 11.12 28.95
CA LEU A 337 12.56 10.96 30.31
C LEU A 337 12.60 9.49 30.75
N VAL A 338 11.56 8.70 30.43
CA VAL A 338 11.53 7.24 30.71
C VAL A 338 12.58 6.49 29.90
N ASN A 339 12.79 6.87 28.64
CA ASN A 339 13.83 6.26 27.80
C ASN A 339 15.25 6.63 28.32
N ILE A 340 15.47 7.87 28.73
CA ILE A 340 16.74 8.30 29.35
C ILE A 340 16.98 7.55 30.67
N ALA A 341 15.94 7.35 31.49
CA ALA A 341 16.03 6.59 32.74
C ALA A 341 16.32 5.10 32.49
N LYS A 342 15.71 4.48 31.46
CA LYS A 342 16.00 3.09 31.07
C LYS A 342 17.42 2.92 30.51
N THR A 343 17.91 3.91 29.76
CA THR A 343 19.30 3.87 29.22
C THR A 343 20.34 4.05 30.33
N ARG A 344 20.02 4.78 31.39
CA ARG A 344 20.89 4.90 32.56
C ARG A 344 20.89 3.65 33.43
N ALA A 345 19.72 3.02 33.62
CA ALA A 345 19.60 1.77 34.41
C ALA A 345 20.19 0.52 33.74
N VAL A 346 20.64 0.60 32.48
CA VAL A 346 21.33 -0.48 31.73
C VAL A 346 22.85 -0.25 31.74
N ASN A 347 23.30 0.97 32.11
CA ASN A 347 24.74 1.33 32.14
C ASN A 347 25.32 1.44 33.58
N ASP A 348 24.49 1.27 34.62
CA ASP A 348 24.83 1.03 36.01
C ASP A 348 24.67 -0.48 36.36
#